data_d57003ac1e46022751773f957ebce6b3
#
_entry.id   d57003ac1e46022751773f957ebce6b3
#
_cell.length_a   1.000
_cell.length_b   1.000
_cell.length_c   1.000
_cell.angle_alpha   90.00
_cell.angle_beta   90.00
_cell.angle_gamma   90.00
#
_symmetry.space_group_name_H-M   'P 1'
#
loop_
_entity.id
_entity.type
_entity.pdbx_description
1 polymer ?
#
loop_
_entity_poly.entity_id
_entity_poly.type
_entity_poly.pdbx_seq_one_letter_code
_entity_poly.pdbx_strand_id
1 'polypeptide(L)'
;MVHKEEKKALVFVMNKAETDFRAAYTLESLGIPSGWNVFRFKTGEKEELWKDQLVVDIPPHGCRLYLVAEDENVVPDYEKLWNNL
;
A
#
# COMPACT_ATOMS: atom_id res chain seq x y z
N MET A 1 -5.87 -7.29 1.57
CA MET A 1 -5.16 -7.91 2.71
C MET A 1 -4.13 -6.92 3.27
N VAL A 2 -4.05 -6.83 4.57
CA VAL A 2 -3.08 -5.96 5.23
C VAL A 2 -2.24 -6.80 6.18
N HIS A 3 -0.92 -6.76 6.01
CA HIS A 3 0.02 -7.38 6.93
C HIS A 3 0.72 -6.24 7.68
N LYS A 4 0.41 -6.09 8.97
CA LYS A 4 0.91 -4.98 9.77
C LYS A 4 2.00 -5.42 10.74
N GLU A 5 3.09 -4.67 10.76
CA GLU A 5 4.15 -4.78 11.75
C GLU A 5 4.16 -3.51 12.61
N GLU A 6 5.09 -3.39 13.55
CA GLU A 6 5.11 -2.30 14.51
C GLU A 6 5.19 -0.91 13.86
N LYS A 7 6.05 -0.74 12.86
CA LYS A 7 6.29 0.57 12.21
C LYS A 7 6.09 0.55 10.71
N LYS A 8 5.58 -0.54 10.17
CA LYS A 8 5.34 -0.67 8.73
C LYS A 8 4.23 -1.67 8.46
N ALA A 9 3.69 -1.62 7.25
CA ALA A 9 2.64 -2.53 6.84
C ALA A 9 2.75 -2.79 5.34
N LEU A 10 2.29 -3.96 4.92
CA LEU A 10 2.10 -4.28 3.51
C LEU A 10 0.60 -4.31 3.24
N VAL A 11 0.18 -3.60 2.20
CA VAL A 11 -1.22 -3.57 1.77
C VAL A 11 -1.30 -4.18 0.38
N PHE A 12 -2.04 -5.26 0.27
CA PHE A 12 -2.24 -5.96 -0.99
C PHE A 12 -3.71 -5.88 -1.39
N VAL A 13 -3.97 -5.39 -2.60
CA VAL A 13 -5.33 -5.29 -3.14
C VAL A 13 -5.36 -5.99 -4.49
N MET A 14 -6.30 -6.91 -4.66
CA MET A 14 -6.48 -7.67 -5.89
C MET A 14 -7.86 -7.41 -6.47
N ASN A 15 -7.90 -7.19 -7.78
CA ASN A 15 -9.16 -7.09 -8.52
C ASN A 15 -9.43 -8.42 -9.23
N LYS A 16 -10.43 -9.16 -8.77
CA LYS A 16 -10.84 -10.43 -9.37
C LYS A 16 -11.94 -10.27 -10.41
N ALA A 17 -12.45 -9.06 -10.59
CA ALA A 17 -13.52 -8.79 -11.53
C ALA A 17 -13.01 -8.61 -12.96
N GLU A 18 -13.91 -8.62 -13.91
CA GLU A 18 -13.60 -8.38 -15.32
C GLU A 18 -13.69 -6.92 -15.72
N THR A 19 -13.99 -6.05 -14.76
CA THR A 19 -14.07 -4.59 -14.94
C THR A 19 -13.04 -3.92 -14.04
N ASP A 20 -12.72 -2.66 -14.34
CA ASP A 20 -11.81 -1.88 -13.51
C ASP A 20 -12.36 -1.73 -12.10
N PHE A 21 -11.47 -1.81 -11.12
CA PHE A 21 -11.80 -1.56 -9.72
C PHE A 21 -11.15 -0.27 -9.27
N ARG A 22 -11.95 0.61 -8.68
CA ARG A 22 -11.46 1.86 -8.13
C ARG A 22 -12.08 2.08 -6.75
N ALA A 23 -11.22 2.34 -5.77
CA ALA A 23 -11.65 2.60 -4.41
C ALA A 23 -10.68 3.55 -3.72
N ALA A 24 -11.18 4.24 -2.71
CA ALA A 24 -10.37 5.09 -1.85
C ALA A 24 -10.45 4.55 -0.43
N TYR A 25 -9.29 4.36 0.20
CA TYR A 25 -9.21 3.85 1.57
C TYR A 25 -8.46 4.87 2.43
N THR A 26 -9.00 5.19 3.60
CA THR A 26 -8.21 5.91 4.59
C THR A 26 -7.25 4.93 5.24
N LEU A 27 -6.08 5.40 5.66
CA LEU A 27 -5.14 4.53 6.38
C LEU A 27 -5.79 3.96 7.64
N GLU A 28 -6.58 4.79 8.32
CA GLU A 28 -7.30 4.37 9.51
C GLU A 28 -8.23 3.19 9.24
N SER A 29 -8.94 3.20 8.10
CA SER A 29 -9.83 2.10 7.72
C SER A 29 -9.08 0.80 7.47
N LEU A 30 -7.78 0.87 7.17
CA LEU A 30 -6.91 -0.29 6.98
C LEU A 30 -6.22 -0.73 8.28
N GLY A 31 -6.54 -0.07 9.39
CA GLY A 31 -5.89 -0.35 10.66
C GLY A 31 -4.50 0.24 10.78
N ILE A 32 -4.17 1.23 9.96
CA ILE A 32 -2.86 1.88 9.94
C ILE A 32 -3.00 3.30 10.48
N PRO A 33 -2.09 3.74 11.38
CA PRO A 33 -2.14 5.11 11.89
C PRO A 33 -2.06 6.13 10.76
N SER A 34 -2.79 7.23 10.88
CA SER A 34 -2.71 8.31 9.91
C SER A 34 -1.33 8.96 9.94
N GLY A 35 -0.95 9.55 8.81
CA GLY A 35 0.35 10.22 8.69
C GLY A 35 1.50 9.32 8.26
N TRP A 36 1.28 8.01 8.16
CA TRP A 36 2.29 7.11 7.63
C TRP A 36 2.47 7.33 6.13
N ASN A 37 3.67 7.01 5.62
CA ASN A 37 4.01 7.17 4.22
C ASN A 37 3.65 5.92 3.43
N VAL A 38 3.12 6.10 2.23
CA VAL A 38 2.72 5.00 1.35
C VAL A 38 3.62 4.97 0.13
N PHE A 39 4.18 3.82 -0.17
CA PHE A 39 5.06 3.63 -1.32
C PHE A 39 4.55 2.49 -2.20
N ARG A 40 4.68 2.65 -3.52
CA ARG A 40 4.43 1.55 -4.44
C ARG A 40 5.55 0.52 -4.28
N PHE A 41 5.19 -0.71 -4.03
CA PHE A 41 6.16 -1.75 -3.71
C PHE A 41 7.18 -1.97 -4.84
N LYS A 42 6.72 -2.07 -6.08
CA LYS A 42 7.60 -2.38 -7.22
C LYS A 42 8.59 -1.27 -7.58
N THR A 43 8.17 -0.03 -7.47
CA THR A 43 8.98 1.12 -7.92
C THR A 43 9.61 1.88 -6.78
N GLY A 44 9.11 1.73 -5.56
CA GLY A 44 9.53 2.53 -4.43
C GLY A 44 9.03 3.97 -4.47
N GLU A 45 8.19 4.31 -5.43
CA GLU A 45 7.66 5.67 -5.54
C GLU A 45 6.67 5.96 -4.42
N LYS A 46 6.80 7.14 -3.82
CA LYS A 46 5.88 7.59 -2.79
C LYS A 46 4.54 7.99 -3.40
N GLU A 47 3.46 7.46 -2.83
CA GLU A 47 2.11 7.87 -3.21
C GLU A 47 1.71 9.13 -2.45
N GLU A 48 1.20 10.11 -3.18
CA GLU A 48 0.64 11.30 -2.58
C GLU A 48 -0.77 10.98 -2.10
N LEU A 49 -0.98 11.09 -0.79
CA LEU A 49 -2.31 10.87 -0.22
C LEU A 49 -3.07 12.20 -0.16
N TRP A 50 -4.32 12.17 -0.60
CA TRP A 50 -5.19 13.33 -0.49
C TRP A 50 -6.15 13.10 0.67
N LYS A 51 -6.08 13.96 1.68
CA LYS A 51 -6.88 13.83 2.90
C LYS A 51 -6.73 12.45 3.55
N ASP A 52 -5.49 11.92 3.58
CA ASP A 52 -5.17 10.63 4.17
C ASP A 52 -5.83 9.45 3.45
N GLN A 53 -6.25 9.64 2.21
CA GLN A 53 -6.90 8.59 1.41
C GLN A 53 -5.95 8.03 0.35
N LEU A 54 -5.82 6.71 0.33
CA LEU A 54 -5.13 6.00 -0.73
C LEU A 54 -6.15 5.62 -1.80
N VAL A 55 -6.00 6.19 -3.00
CA VAL A 55 -6.85 5.86 -4.14
C VAL A 55 -6.20 4.71 -4.90
N VAL A 56 -6.94 3.62 -5.05
CA VAL A 56 -6.48 2.42 -5.74
C VAL A 56 -7.29 2.27 -7.03
N ASP A 57 -6.58 2.16 -8.15
CA ASP A 57 -7.18 1.95 -9.46
C ASP A 57 -6.53 0.71 -10.07
N ILE A 58 -7.28 -0.38 -10.20
CA ILE A 58 -6.75 -1.67 -10.59
C ILE A 58 -7.49 -2.19 -11.81
N PRO A 59 -6.77 -2.52 -12.92
CA PRO A 59 -7.39 -3.10 -14.09
C PRO A 59 -7.95 -4.50 -13.79
N PRO A 60 -8.79 -5.04 -14.68
CA PRO A 60 -9.32 -6.40 -14.49
C PRO A 60 -8.22 -7.41 -14.24
N HIS A 61 -8.41 -8.27 -13.25
CA HIS A 61 -7.47 -9.32 -12.84
C HIS A 61 -6.08 -8.81 -12.41
N GLY A 62 -5.97 -7.49 -12.17
CA GLY A 62 -4.72 -6.89 -11.69
C GLY A 62 -4.63 -6.86 -10.18
N CYS A 63 -3.50 -6.39 -9.70
CA CYS A 63 -3.28 -6.21 -8.27
C CYS A 63 -2.35 -5.03 -8.00
N ARG A 64 -2.38 -4.55 -6.76
CA ARG A 64 -1.47 -3.49 -6.29
C ARG A 64 -0.93 -3.89 -4.92
N LEU A 65 0.34 -3.63 -4.72
CA LEU A 65 1.01 -3.88 -3.45
C LEU A 65 1.69 -2.58 -3.00
N TYR A 66 1.43 -2.20 -1.77
CA TYR A 66 1.96 -0.97 -1.19
C TYR A 66 2.73 -1.29 0.09
N LEU A 67 3.85 -0.61 0.28
CA LEU A 67 4.55 -0.57 1.55
C LEU A 67 4.14 0.71 2.26
N VAL A 68 3.63 0.59 3.47
CA VAL A 68 3.23 1.74 4.29
C VAL A 68 4.12 1.77 5.51
N ALA A 69 4.73 2.90 5.79
CA ALA A 69 5.70 2.99 6.88
C ALA A 69 5.62 4.33 7.59
N GLU A 70 5.89 4.29 8.90
CA GLU A 70 5.99 5.49 9.71
C GLU A 70 7.17 6.36 9.24
N ASP A 71 8.30 5.74 8.92
CA ASP A 71 9.51 6.42 8.48
C ASP A 71 9.63 6.36 6.95
N GLU A 72 9.81 7.52 6.32
CA GLU A 72 9.96 7.60 4.87
C GLU A 72 11.29 7.01 4.38
N ASN A 73 12.24 6.77 5.25
CA ASN A 73 13.54 6.20 4.91
C ASN A 73 13.55 4.67 4.85
N VAL A 74 12.41 4.03 5.04
CA VAL A 74 12.31 2.57 5.02
C VAL A 74 12.29 1.99 3.60
N VAL A 75 12.15 2.83 2.59
CA VAL A 75 12.06 2.41 1.18
C VAL A 75 13.20 1.47 0.75
N PRO A 76 14.46 1.71 1.14
CA PRO A 76 15.54 0.80 0.75
C PRO A 76 15.42 -0.62 1.30
N ASP A 77 14.57 -0.83 2.30
CA ASP A 77 14.40 -2.13 2.94
C ASP A 77 13.31 -3.00 2.31
N TYR A 78 12.59 -2.49 1.31
CA TYR A 78 11.48 -3.23 0.76
C TYR A 78 11.89 -4.53 0.06
N GLU A 79 13.11 -4.61 -0.46
CA GLU A 79 13.65 -5.83 -1.04
C GLU A 79 13.78 -6.93 0.00
N LYS A 80 14.19 -6.58 1.21
CA LYS A 80 14.23 -7.52 2.33
C LYS A 80 12.86 -8.06 2.67
N LEU A 81 11.86 -7.19 2.68
CA LEU A 81 10.49 -7.60 2.95
C LEU A 81 10.01 -8.58 1.89
N TRP A 82 10.32 -8.30 0.62
CA TRP A 82 9.94 -9.16 -0.48
C TRP A 82 10.57 -10.55 -0.36
N ASN A 83 11.84 -10.61 -0.01
CA ASN A 83 12.56 -11.88 0.12
C ASN A 83 12.11 -12.70 1.32
N ASN A 84 11.45 -12.08 2.29
CA ASN A 84 10.93 -12.76 3.48
C ASN A 84 9.45 -13.16 3.35
N LEU A 85 8.82 -12.80 2.25
CA LEU A 85 7.45 -13.21 1.96
C LEU A 85 7.44 -14.54 1.22
#